data_99225948aba967198a4b78f142e7bf7f
#
_entry.id   99225948aba967198a4b78f142e7bf7f
#
_cell.length_a   1.000
_cell.length_b   1.000
_cell.length_c   1.000
_cell.angle_alpha   90.00
_cell.angle_beta   90.00
_cell.angle_gamma   90.00
#
_symmetry.space_group_name_H-M   'P 1'
#
loop_
_entity.id
_entity.type
_entity.pdbx_description
1 polymer ?
#
loop_
_entity_poly.entity_id
_entity_poly.type
_entity_poly.pdbx_seq_one_letter_code
_entity_poly.pdbx_strand_id
1 'polypeptide(L)'
;ATNRPDILDPALLRPGRFDRQVVIGIPDIKGREAIFRVHSKNKPLDSEVNPKVLARRTPGFTPADIENMLNEAALLAARRNGRKIRMDEIEEAITKVIAGPEKRSRVISEDERKLTAYHEAGHAIVARALPNTDPVHQITIIPRGRAGGFTMILPKEDKYYMTRTKMMENIVHLLGGRVAEKLTLNDISTGASNDISRATEIAREMVTKYGFSDKLGPVNYSSADEVFLGKDFSTRKNYSEEIASEIDAEIRNIIEEAYTNAEKILNEYSEELKIIAESLLEAETLDGEQFEELFTRRMTPEQLLEKIEDEEKQILEMNAKEAAETEMLLSLPEEKDGDEPENEDEGSKGQAPGKYGDEGRSATR
;
A
#
# COMPACT_ATOMS: atom_id res chain seq x y z
N ALA A 1 18.61 11.00 -14.86
CA ALA A 1 17.97 9.79 -14.37
C ALA A 1 16.84 9.37 -15.31
N THR A 2 16.55 8.09 -15.38
CA THR A 2 15.45 7.52 -16.15
C THR A 2 14.89 6.29 -15.44
N ASN A 3 13.59 6.07 -15.53
CA ASN A 3 12.93 4.85 -15.06
C ASN A 3 12.93 3.75 -16.15
N ARG A 4 13.37 4.10 -17.38
CA ARG A 4 13.44 3.19 -18.51
C ARG A 4 14.79 3.28 -19.19
N PRO A 5 15.81 2.61 -18.65
CA PRO A 5 17.12 2.55 -19.29
C PRO A 5 17.10 1.76 -20.61
N ASP A 6 16.13 0.86 -20.77
CA ASP A 6 15.91 0.02 -21.94
C ASP A 6 15.59 0.80 -23.22
N ILE A 7 15.00 2.00 -23.11
CA ILE A 7 14.68 2.85 -24.28
C ILE A 7 15.83 3.79 -24.70
N LEU A 8 16.91 3.84 -23.93
CA LEU A 8 18.05 4.68 -24.26
C LEU A 8 18.84 4.07 -25.45
N ASP A 9 19.28 4.95 -26.36
CA ASP A 9 20.18 4.54 -27.42
C ASP A 9 21.44 3.90 -26.80
N PRO A 10 21.81 2.65 -27.19
CA PRO A 10 23.01 1.99 -26.71
C PRO A 10 24.29 2.82 -26.89
N ALA A 11 24.31 3.75 -27.83
CA ALA A 11 25.42 4.68 -28.01
C ALA A 11 25.59 5.64 -26.83
N LEU A 12 24.54 5.93 -26.08
CA LEU A 12 24.61 6.76 -24.86
C LEU A 12 25.28 6.02 -23.68
N LEU A 13 25.21 4.70 -23.68
CA LEU A 13 25.73 3.84 -22.60
C LEU A 13 27.18 3.44 -22.79
N ARG A 14 27.85 3.95 -23.87
CA ARG A 14 29.26 3.66 -24.12
C ARG A 14 30.20 4.43 -23.17
N PRO A 15 31.41 3.88 -22.88
CA PRO A 15 32.40 4.56 -22.07
C PRO A 15 32.65 6.00 -22.53
N GLY A 16 32.78 6.93 -21.57
CA GLY A 16 32.91 8.36 -21.82
C GLY A 16 31.61 9.12 -22.02
N ARG A 17 30.46 8.46 -21.88
CA ARG A 17 29.11 9.06 -21.87
C ARG A 17 28.40 8.67 -20.55
N PHE A 18 27.28 7.93 -20.60
CA PHE A 18 26.63 7.37 -19.40
C PHE A 18 27.19 5.98 -19.11
N ASP A 19 28.44 5.91 -18.75
CA ASP A 19 29.20 4.67 -18.57
C ASP A 19 29.01 3.99 -17.21
N ARG A 20 28.31 4.66 -16.28
CA ARG A 20 27.95 4.09 -14.98
C ARG A 20 26.44 4.11 -14.79
N GLN A 21 25.91 2.94 -14.53
CA GLN A 21 24.49 2.78 -14.16
C GLN A 21 24.43 2.53 -12.65
N VAL A 22 23.72 3.40 -11.94
CA VAL A 22 23.41 3.23 -10.53
C VAL A 22 21.92 2.94 -10.42
N VAL A 23 21.60 1.70 -10.09
CA VAL A 23 20.21 1.28 -9.88
C VAL A 23 19.79 1.66 -8.45
N ILE A 24 18.74 2.48 -8.34
CA ILE A 24 18.12 2.81 -7.08
C ILE A 24 16.93 1.87 -6.92
N GLY A 25 17.07 0.86 -6.06
CA GLY A 25 16.02 -0.09 -5.75
C GLY A 25 14.99 0.45 -4.76
N ILE A 26 13.94 -0.36 -4.51
CA ILE A 26 12.96 -0.09 -3.46
C ILE A 26 13.68 -0.11 -2.10
N PRO A 27 13.43 0.89 -1.21
CA PRO A 27 14.12 0.98 0.07
C PRO A 27 13.69 -0.15 1.03
N ASP A 28 14.64 -0.65 1.80
CA ASP A 28 14.39 -1.54 2.94
C ASP A 28 13.73 -0.77 4.12
N ILE A 29 13.38 -1.47 5.18
CA ILE A 29 12.75 -0.87 6.38
C ILE A 29 13.55 0.32 6.92
N LYS A 30 14.89 0.21 6.99
CA LYS A 30 15.75 1.30 7.48
C LYS A 30 15.77 2.48 6.52
N GLY A 31 15.81 2.20 5.23
CA GLY A 31 15.71 3.20 4.17
C GLY A 31 14.37 3.94 4.25
N ARG A 32 13.25 3.22 4.39
CA ARG A 32 11.93 3.84 4.55
C ARG A 32 11.84 4.69 5.81
N GLU A 33 12.37 4.21 6.95
CA GLU A 33 12.43 5.02 8.18
C GLU A 33 13.20 6.34 7.97
N ALA A 34 14.34 6.29 7.29
CA ALA A 34 15.11 7.50 6.99
C ALA A 34 14.36 8.46 6.05
N ILE A 35 13.67 7.92 5.03
CA ILE A 35 12.84 8.68 4.10
C ILE A 35 11.67 9.35 4.83
N PHE A 36 10.97 8.63 5.72
CA PHE A 36 9.94 9.21 6.58
C PHE A 36 10.45 10.41 7.37
N ARG A 37 11.61 10.28 8.01
CA ARG A 37 12.23 11.39 8.78
C ARG A 37 12.54 12.61 7.93
N VAL A 38 12.88 12.41 6.66
CA VAL A 38 13.14 13.53 5.73
C VAL A 38 11.84 14.24 5.36
N HIS A 39 10.83 13.49 4.93
CA HIS A 39 9.57 14.07 4.43
C HIS A 39 8.62 14.54 5.54
N SER A 40 8.88 14.18 6.80
CA SER A 40 8.10 14.64 7.97
C SER A 40 8.60 15.94 8.59
N LYS A 41 9.81 16.44 8.25
CA LYS A 41 10.43 17.60 8.90
C LYS A 41 9.55 18.86 8.98
N ASN A 42 8.72 19.09 7.97
CA ASN A 42 7.87 20.29 7.86
C ASN A 42 6.38 19.94 8.02
N LYS A 43 6.05 18.82 8.63
CA LYS A 43 4.68 18.38 8.83
C LYS A 43 4.39 18.26 10.33
N PRO A 44 3.25 18.75 10.80
CA PRO A 44 2.86 18.68 12.20
C PRO A 44 2.38 17.25 12.55
N LEU A 45 3.32 16.34 12.72
CA LEU A 45 2.99 14.99 13.18
C LEU A 45 2.64 14.98 14.68
N ASP A 46 1.68 14.15 15.05
CA ASP A 46 1.43 13.88 16.46
C ASP A 46 2.57 13.06 17.08
N SER A 47 2.72 13.16 18.41
CA SER A 47 3.77 12.47 19.18
C SER A 47 3.68 10.94 19.11
N GLU A 48 2.50 10.40 18.83
CA GLU A 48 2.26 8.96 18.70
C GLU A 48 2.75 8.40 17.36
N VAL A 49 2.92 9.26 16.37
CA VAL A 49 3.37 8.85 15.02
C VAL A 49 4.84 8.45 15.05
N ASN A 50 5.08 7.15 14.95
CA ASN A 50 6.43 6.58 14.99
C ASN A 50 6.92 6.17 13.61
N PRO A 51 7.98 6.81 13.06
CA PRO A 51 8.55 6.46 11.76
C PRO A 51 8.96 4.99 11.61
N LYS A 52 9.36 4.33 12.70
CA LYS A 52 9.70 2.89 12.66
C LYS A 52 8.48 2.01 12.43
N VAL A 53 7.35 2.37 13.03
CA VAL A 53 6.08 1.67 12.82
C VAL A 53 5.62 1.87 11.38
N LEU A 54 5.65 3.10 10.88
CA LEU A 54 5.28 3.44 9.52
C LEU A 54 6.14 2.71 8.49
N ALA A 55 7.46 2.64 8.70
CA ALA A 55 8.37 1.93 7.82
C ALA A 55 8.05 0.42 7.70
N ARG A 56 7.52 -0.19 8.75
CA ARG A 56 7.05 -1.59 8.72
C ARG A 56 5.71 -1.75 8.02
N ARG A 57 4.82 -0.76 8.12
CA ARG A 57 3.48 -0.77 7.52
C ARG A 57 3.46 -0.39 6.05
N THR A 58 4.59 0.05 5.48
CA THR A 58 4.72 0.48 4.09
C THR A 58 5.71 -0.37 3.28
N PRO A 59 5.59 -1.72 3.28
CA PRO A 59 6.46 -2.55 2.46
C PRO A 59 6.27 -2.21 0.98
N GLY A 60 7.37 -2.18 0.23
CA GLY A 60 7.34 -1.89 -1.20
C GLY A 60 7.16 -0.41 -1.58
N PHE A 61 6.95 0.50 -0.61
CA PHE A 61 6.81 1.93 -0.91
C PHE A 61 8.14 2.51 -1.40
N THR A 62 8.06 3.27 -2.47
CA THR A 62 9.14 4.11 -2.96
C THR A 62 9.23 5.42 -2.15
N PRO A 63 10.32 6.21 -2.27
CA PRO A 63 10.38 7.55 -1.66
C PRO A 63 9.22 8.46 -2.07
N ALA A 64 8.78 8.36 -3.32
CA ALA A 64 7.65 9.14 -3.84
C ALA A 64 6.31 8.72 -3.21
N ASP A 65 6.11 7.41 -2.97
CA ASP A 65 4.90 6.92 -2.30
C ASP A 65 4.83 7.40 -0.86
N ILE A 66 5.98 7.41 -0.15
CA ILE A 66 6.07 7.90 1.23
C ILE A 66 5.77 9.40 1.30
N GLU A 67 6.33 10.20 0.39
CA GLU A 67 6.03 11.63 0.29
C GLU A 67 4.55 11.87 0.02
N ASN A 68 3.99 11.19 -0.98
CA ASN A 68 2.58 11.28 -1.35
C ASN A 68 1.67 10.90 -0.19
N MET A 69 1.95 9.79 0.50
CA MET A 69 1.21 9.34 1.66
C MET A 69 1.19 10.40 2.77
N LEU A 70 2.34 10.99 3.12
CA LEU A 70 2.40 12.03 4.14
C LEU A 70 1.67 13.32 3.72
N ASN A 71 1.64 13.64 2.42
CA ASN A 71 0.87 14.76 1.91
C ASN A 71 -0.64 14.48 1.97
N GLU A 72 -1.06 13.26 1.61
CA GLU A 72 -2.46 12.85 1.72
C GLU A 72 -2.93 12.82 3.18
N ALA A 73 -2.11 12.32 4.11
CA ALA A 73 -2.42 12.36 5.53
C ALA A 73 -2.60 13.80 6.06
N ALA A 74 -1.75 14.73 5.62
CA ALA A 74 -1.88 16.15 5.96
C ALA A 74 -3.19 16.76 5.42
N LEU A 75 -3.59 16.39 4.20
CA LEU A 75 -4.87 16.83 3.62
C LEU A 75 -6.07 16.25 4.37
N LEU A 76 -5.99 14.99 4.82
CA LEU A 76 -7.03 14.34 5.62
C LEU A 76 -7.17 15.02 6.98
N ALA A 77 -6.07 15.28 7.69
CA ALA A 77 -6.06 16.00 8.95
C ALA A 77 -6.69 17.40 8.79
N ALA A 78 -6.30 18.14 7.74
CA ALA A 78 -6.88 19.45 7.48
C ALA A 78 -8.39 19.41 7.20
N ARG A 79 -8.89 18.40 6.48
CA ARG A 79 -10.33 18.21 6.23
C ARG A 79 -11.12 17.92 7.51
N ARG A 80 -10.48 17.27 8.48
CA ARG A 80 -11.06 16.97 9.80
C ARG A 80 -10.86 18.10 10.81
N ASN A 81 -10.35 19.26 10.37
CA ASN A 81 -9.97 20.41 11.20
C ASN A 81 -8.92 20.06 12.27
N GLY A 82 -8.15 19.00 12.08
CA GLY A 82 -7.04 18.61 12.93
C GLY A 82 -5.82 19.51 12.68
N ARG A 83 -5.09 19.83 13.75
CA ARG A 83 -3.82 20.60 13.67
C ARG A 83 -2.61 19.73 13.48
N LYS A 84 -2.71 18.48 13.85
CA LYS A 84 -1.66 17.48 13.76
C LYS A 84 -2.12 16.32 12.90
N ILE A 85 -1.16 15.65 12.30
CA ILE A 85 -1.38 14.42 11.54
C ILE A 85 -1.26 13.27 12.53
N ARG A 86 -2.33 12.55 12.76
CA ARG A 86 -2.41 11.40 13.66
C ARG A 86 -2.21 10.10 12.90
N MET A 87 -2.19 9.01 13.64
CA MET A 87 -1.97 7.69 13.06
C MET A 87 -3.12 7.24 12.15
N ASP A 88 -4.36 7.58 12.48
CA ASP A 88 -5.55 7.26 11.70
C ASP A 88 -5.55 7.94 10.31
N GLU A 89 -5.15 9.21 10.20
CA GLU A 89 -4.98 9.86 8.90
C GLU A 89 -3.87 9.22 8.06
N ILE A 90 -2.82 8.73 8.71
CA ILE A 90 -1.74 8.04 8.01
C ILE A 90 -2.18 6.67 7.52
N GLU A 91 -2.91 5.89 8.31
CA GLU A 91 -3.47 4.60 7.91
C GLU A 91 -4.41 4.75 6.71
N GLU A 92 -5.30 5.74 6.75
CA GLU A 92 -6.18 6.05 5.61
C GLU A 92 -5.37 6.49 4.38
N ALA A 93 -4.31 7.27 4.58
CA ALA A 93 -3.43 7.68 3.48
C ALA A 93 -2.65 6.50 2.89
N ILE A 94 -2.16 5.56 3.70
CA ILE A 94 -1.54 4.31 3.23
C ILE A 94 -2.53 3.55 2.35
N THR A 95 -3.73 3.35 2.85
CA THR A 95 -4.81 2.67 2.12
C THR A 95 -5.14 3.38 0.80
N LYS A 96 -5.20 4.72 0.81
CA LYS A 96 -5.46 5.53 -0.39
C LYS A 96 -4.35 5.41 -1.44
N VAL A 97 -3.09 5.34 -1.01
CA VAL A 97 -1.94 5.15 -1.94
C VAL A 97 -1.98 3.76 -2.57
N ILE A 98 -2.31 2.72 -1.80
CA ILE A 98 -2.34 1.32 -2.27
C ILE A 98 -3.57 1.03 -3.14
N ALA A 99 -4.77 1.37 -2.64
CA ALA A 99 -6.05 0.97 -3.23
C ALA A 99 -6.77 2.09 -3.99
N GLY A 100 -6.28 3.33 -3.88
CA GLY A 100 -6.91 4.51 -4.48
C GLY A 100 -7.96 5.17 -3.58
N PRO A 101 -8.56 6.29 -4.04
CA PRO A 101 -9.56 7.03 -3.27
C PRO A 101 -10.86 6.25 -3.12
N GLU A 102 -11.55 6.47 -2.00
CA GLU A 102 -12.90 5.96 -1.75
C GLU A 102 -13.92 6.52 -2.73
N LYS A 103 -14.90 5.69 -3.10
CA LYS A 103 -16.01 6.05 -3.98
C LYS A 103 -17.35 5.97 -3.24
N ARG A 104 -17.54 6.81 -2.23
CA ARG A 104 -18.76 6.86 -1.41
C ARG A 104 -20.01 7.29 -2.17
N SER A 105 -19.86 7.91 -3.35
CA SER A 105 -21.00 8.35 -4.17
C SER A 105 -21.65 7.24 -5.00
N ARG A 106 -21.05 6.05 -5.04
CA ARG A 106 -21.61 4.91 -5.77
C ARG A 106 -22.75 4.29 -4.97
N VAL A 107 -23.94 4.29 -5.54
CA VAL A 107 -25.08 3.56 -4.97
C VAL A 107 -24.88 2.07 -5.28
N ILE A 108 -24.73 1.26 -4.25
CA ILE A 108 -24.52 -0.18 -4.31
C ILE A 108 -25.81 -0.83 -3.79
N SER A 109 -26.29 -1.86 -4.47
CA SER A 109 -27.43 -2.64 -4.01
C SER A 109 -27.07 -3.46 -2.76
N GLU A 110 -28.08 -3.80 -1.93
CA GLU A 110 -27.87 -4.65 -0.76
C GLU A 110 -27.30 -6.02 -1.13
N ASP A 111 -27.69 -6.57 -2.28
CA ASP A 111 -27.16 -7.84 -2.78
C ASP A 111 -25.68 -7.73 -3.16
N GLU A 112 -25.28 -6.63 -3.83
CA GLU A 112 -23.86 -6.38 -4.12
C GLU A 112 -23.04 -6.11 -2.87
N ARG A 113 -23.58 -5.40 -1.87
CA ARG A 113 -22.92 -5.21 -0.57
C ARG A 113 -22.68 -6.54 0.12
N LYS A 114 -23.71 -7.39 0.18
CA LYS A 114 -23.63 -8.72 0.77
C LYS A 114 -22.62 -9.60 0.04
N LEU A 115 -22.65 -9.60 -1.28
CA LEU A 115 -21.69 -10.34 -2.10
C LEU A 115 -20.26 -9.90 -1.78
N THR A 116 -20.00 -8.59 -1.76
CA THR A 116 -18.67 -8.04 -1.45
C THR A 116 -18.25 -8.41 -0.02
N ALA A 117 -19.13 -8.32 0.96
CA ALA A 117 -18.80 -8.65 2.35
C ALA A 117 -18.37 -10.12 2.52
N TYR A 118 -19.07 -11.06 1.92
CA TYR A 118 -18.67 -12.46 1.95
C TYR A 118 -17.40 -12.72 1.14
N HIS A 119 -17.21 -12.04 0.03
CA HIS A 119 -16.01 -12.13 -0.79
C HIS A 119 -14.76 -11.70 0.00
N GLU A 120 -14.78 -10.51 0.59
CA GLU A 120 -13.65 -9.97 1.36
C GLU A 120 -13.42 -10.75 2.66
N ALA A 121 -14.50 -11.16 3.36
CA ALA A 121 -14.38 -12.05 4.51
C ALA A 121 -13.72 -13.39 4.13
N GLY A 122 -14.03 -13.93 2.95
CA GLY A 122 -13.42 -15.14 2.42
C GLY A 122 -11.91 -15.02 2.26
N HIS A 123 -11.43 -13.92 1.67
CA HIS A 123 -10.01 -13.63 1.58
C HIS A 123 -9.35 -13.54 2.96
N ALA A 124 -9.96 -12.80 3.88
CA ALA A 124 -9.42 -12.58 5.21
C ALA A 124 -9.28 -13.87 6.02
N ILE A 125 -10.31 -14.72 6.02
CA ILE A 125 -10.31 -15.99 6.73
C ILE A 125 -9.25 -16.94 6.18
N VAL A 126 -9.19 -17.08 4.86
CA VAL A 126 -8.19 -17.92 4.21
C VAL A 126 -6.78 -17.42 4.53
N ALA A 127 -6.54 -16.10 4.47
CA ALA A 127 -5.25 -15.53 4.86
C ALA A 127 -4.89 -15.86 6.32
N ARG A 128 -5.86 -15.75 7.24
CA ARG A 128 -5.64 -16.01 8.67
C ARG A 128 -5.39 -17.49 8.99
N ALA A 129 -6.05 -18.39 8.27
CA ALA A 129 -5.94 -19.84 8.49
C ALA A 129 -4.62 -20.40 7.96
N LEU A 130 -3.98 -19.76 6.99
CA LEU A 130 -2.75 -20.24 6.36
C LEU A 130 -1.51 -19.78 7.14
N PRO A 131 -0.55 -20.68 7.45
CA PRO A 131 0.55 -20.39 8.36
C PRO A 131 1.61 -19.41 7.82
N ASN A 132 1.80 -19.35 6.50
CA ASN A 132 2.82 -18.49 5.88
C ASN A 132 2.25 -17.23 5.23
N THR A 133 0.96 -17.02 5.29
CA THR A 133 0.31 -15.80 4.81
C THR A 133 0.58 -14.64 5.77
N ASP A 134 0.73 -13.46 5.23
CA ASP A 134 0.94 -12.27 6.05
C ASP A 134 -0.38 -11.86 6.73
N PRO A 135 -0.34 -11.17 7.88
CA PRO A 135 -1.55 -10.87 8.64
C PRO A 135 -2.46 -9.92 7.88
N VAL A 136 -3.76 -10.08 8.11
CA VAL A 136 -4.78 -9.14 7.67
C VAL A 136 -4.57 -7.82 8.39
N HIS A 137 -4.49 -6.73 7.64
CA HIS A 137 -4.33 -5.38 8.15
C HIS A 137 -5.65 -4.63 8.16
N GLN A 138 -6.45 -4.77 7.10
CA GLN A 138 -7.75 -4.12 6.95
C GLN A 138 -8.60 -4.90 5.96
N ILE A 139 -9.91 -4.92 6.23
CA ILE A 139 -10.93 -5.44 5.33
C ILE A 139 -11.98 -4.35 5.14
N THR A 140 -12.40 -4.07 3.91
CA THR A 140 -13.44 -3.06 3.66
C THR A 140 -14.30 -3.43 2.47
N ILE A 141 -15.58 -3.09 2.58
CA ILE A 141 -16.56 -3.16 1.49
C ILE A 141 -16.81 -1.80 0.84
N ILE A 142 -16.10 -0.76 1.28
CA ILE A 142 -16.16 0.55 0.63
C ILE A 142 -15.39 0.48 -0.69
N PRO A 143 -16.03 0.81 -1.83
CA PRO A 143 -15.36 0.75 -3.12
C PRO A 143 -14.19 1.73 -3.23
N ARG A 144 -13.06 1.22 -3.73
CA ARG A 144 -11.88 2.04 -4.05
C ARG A 144 -11.37 1.74 -5.45
N GLY A 145 -10.96 2.76 -6.19
CA GLY A 145 -10.45 2.57 -7.53
C GLY A 145 -11.43 1.81 -8.44
N ARG A 146 -11.08 0.57 -8.80
CA ARG A 146 -11.92 -0.35 -9.59
C ARG A 146 -12.53 -1.49 -8.76
N ALA A 147 -12.10 -1.66 -7.51
CA ALA A 147 -12.55 -2.72 -6.63
C ALA A 147 -13.86 -2.34 -5.92
N GLY A 148 -14.72 -3.34 -5.68
CA GLY A 148 -15.94 -3.21 -4.90
C GLY A 148 -15.68 -3.17 -3.39
N GLY A 149 -14.65 -3.87 -2.95
CA GLY A 149 -14.04 -3.90 -1.63
C GLY A 149 -12.59 -4.31 -1.75
N PHE A 150 -11.88 -4.49 -0.67
CA PHE A 150 -10.56 -5.11 -0.66
C PHE A 150 -10.16 -5.61 0.72
N THR A 151 -9.35 -6.66 0.72
CA THR A 151 -8.68 -7.21 1.90
C THR A 151 -7.20 -6.93 1.80
N MET A 152 -6.69 -6.10 2.72
CA MET A 152 -5.28 -5.73 2.77
C MET A 152 -4.51 -6.67 3.70
N ILE A 153 -3.51 -7.34 3.16
CA ILE A 153 -2.53 -8.09 3.93
C ILE A 153 -1.17 -7.38 3.85
N LEU A 154 -0.53 -7.15 4.98
CA LEU A 154 0.75 -6.47 5.04
C LEU A 154 1.83 -7.40 5.61
N PRO A 155 2.96 -7.58 4.91
CA PRO A 155 4.05 -8.38 5.41
C PRO A 155 4.68 -7.73 6.66
N LYS A 156 4.95 -8.57 7.68
CA LYS A 156 5.64 -8.13 8.89
C LYS A 156 7.09 -7.73 8.65
N GLU A 157 7.70 -8.30 7.62
CA GLU A 157 9.11 -8.13 7.28
C GLU A 157 9.29 -8.11 5.76
N ASP A 158 10.30 -7.38 5.28
CA ASP A 158 10.68 -7.40 3.87
C ASP A 158 11.31 -8.77 3.54
N LYS A 159 10.68 -9.55 2.65
CA LYS A 159 11.17 -10.86 2.22
C LYS A 159 11.70 -10.77 0.79
N TYR A 160 12.94 -11.20 0.60
CA TYR A 160 13.58 -11.23 -0.73
C TYR A 160 13.24 -12.49 -1.52
N TYR A 161 12.88 -13.57 -0.84
CA TYR A 161 12.59 -14.85 -1.47
C TYR A 161 11.19 -15.34 -1.10
N MET A 162 10.52 -15.93 -2.07
CA MET A 162 9.25 -16.62 -1.87
C MET A 162 9.46 -18.13 -2.07
N THR A 163 8.97 -18.92 -1.13
CA THR A 163 9.00 -20.39 -1.24
C THR A 163 7.82 -20.89 -2.07
N ARG A 164 7.92 -22.12 -2.61
CA ARG A 164 6.80 -22.79 -3.28
C ARG A 164 5.53 -22.79 -2.41
N THR A 165 5.68 -23.14 -1.13
CA THR A 165 4.56 -23.15 -0.17
C THR A 165 3.91 -21.77 -0.04
N LYS A 166 4.70 -20.69 0.13
CA LYS A 166 4.17 -19.32 0.23
C LYS A 166 3.43 -18.90 -1.04
N MET A 167 3.96 -19.25 -2.23
CA MET A 167 3.29 -18.95 -3.50
C MET A 167 1.97 -19.73 -3.62
N MET A 168 1.94 -21.01 -3.21
CA MET A 168 0.73 -21.79 -3.19
C MET A 168 -0.32 -21.19 -2.23
N GLU A 169 0.08 -20.82 -1.03
CA GLU A 169 -0.81 -20.19 -0.05
C GLU A 169 -1.35 -18.83 -0.55
N ASN A 170 -0.55 -18.07 -1.30
CA ASN A 170 -1.03 -16.85 -1.94
C ASN A 170 -2.13 -17.14 -2.99
N ILE A 171 -2.00 -18.24 -3.75
CA ILE A 171 -3.05 -18.67 -4.69
C ILE A 171 -4.31 -19.07 -3.93
N VAL A 172 -4.18 -19.84 -2.84
CA VAL A 172 -5.31 -20.25 -1.99
C VAL A 172 -6.05 -19.02 -1.46
N HIS A 173 -5.31 -18.03 -0.94
CA HIS A 173 -5.86 -16.76 -0.47
C HIS A 173 -6.62 -16.00 -1.57
N LEU A 174 -6.03 -15.86 -2.76
CA LEU A 174 -6.67 -15.18 -3.89
C LEU A 174 -7.98 -15.85 -4.33
N LEU A 175 -8.10 -17.15 -4.17
CA LEU A 175 -9.33 -17.88 -4.52
C LEU A 175 -10.38 -17.84 -3.40
N GLY A 176 -10.02 -17.39 -2.19
CA GLY A 176 -10.90 -17.34 -1.01
C GLY A 176 -12.21 -16.61 -1.23
N GLY A 177 -12.16 -15.41 -1.84
CA GLY A 177 -13.36 -14.61 -2.13
C GLY A 177 -14.36 -15.34 -3.02
N ARG A 178 -13.92 -15.92 -4.13
CA ARG A 178 -14.77 -16.68 -5.05
C ARG A 178 -15.37 -17.93 -4.40
N VAL A 179 -14.58 -18.61 -3.56
CA VAL A 179 -15.09 -19.80 -2.84
C VAL A 179 -16.13 -19.39 -1.81
N ALA A 180 -15.93 -18.29 -1.09
CA ALA A 180 -16.92 -17.75 -0.15
C ALA A 180 -18.23 -17.40 -0.83
N GLU A 181 -18.22 -16.74 -2.00
CA GLU A 181 -19.42 -16.48 -2.81
C GLU A 181 -20.16 -17.79 -3.09
N LYS A 182 -19.46 -18.80 -3.61
CA LYS A 182 -20.08 -20.11 -3.95
C LYS A 182 -20.72 -20.79 -2.74
N LEU A 183 -20.02 -20.83 -1.60
CA LEU A 183 -20.48 -21.52 -0.40
C LEU A 183 -21.68 -20.84 0.27
N THR A 184 -21.73 -19.51 0.25
CA THR A 184 -22.71 -18.75 1.01
C THR A 184 -23.90 -18.27 0.18
N LEU A 185 -23.64 -17.86 -1.07
CA LEU A 185 -24.66 -17.33 -1.96
C LEU A 185 -25.14 -18.34 -3.02
N ASN A 186 -24.48 -19.50 -3.09
CA ASN A 186 -24.71 -20.53 -4.10
C ASN A 186 -24.60 -19.99 -5.54
N ASP A 187 -23.83 -18.94 -5.74
CA ASP A 187 -23.56 -18.28 -7.02
C ASP A 187 -22.13 -17.75 -7.02
N ILE A 188 -21.67 -17.30 -8.18
CA ILE A 188 -20.33 -16.74 -8.39
C ILE A 188 -20.42 -15.50 -9.26
N SER A 189 -19.62 -14.49 -8.92
CA SER A 189 -19.64 -13.21 -9.61
C SER A 189 -18.41 -12.98 -10.50
N THR A 190 -18.48 -11.92 -11.29
CA THR A 190 -17.34 -11.40 -12.06
C THR A 190 -16.34 -10.64 -11.18
N GLY A 191 -16.67 -10.36 -9.92
CA GLY A 191 -15.83 -9.65 -8.96
C GLY A 191 -14.46 -10.30 -8.78
N ALA A 192 -14.44 -11.64 -8.73
CA ALA A 192 -13.23 -12.43 -8.59
C ALA A 192 -12.29 -12.45 -9.83
N SER A 193 -12.60 -11.70 -10.91
CA SER A 193 -11.83 -11.78 -12.16
C SER A 193 -10.35 -11.39 -12.00
N ASN A 194 -10.07 -10.39 -11.18
CA ASN A 194 -8.70 -9.97 -10.89
C ASN A 194 -7.93 -11.02 -10.08
N ASP A 195 -8.59 -11.61 -9.09
CA ASP A 195 -7.97 -12.63 -8.22
C ASP A 195 -7.65 -13.90 -8.97
N ILE A 196 -8.56 -14.34 -9.86
CA ILE A 196 -8.33 -15.46 -10.77
C ILE A 196 -7.15 -15.16 -11.70
N SER A 197 -7.07 -13.95 -12.25
CA SER A 197 -5.98 -13.56 -13.14
C SER A 197 -4.63 -13.59 -12.41
N ARG A 198 -4.56 -13.01 -11.20
CA ARG A 198 -3.36 -13.02 -10.36
C ARG A 198 -2.99 -14.43 -9.90
N ALA A 199 -3.95 -15.24 -9.48
CA ALA A 199 -3.73 -16.63 -9.10
C ALA A 199 -3.14 -17.45 -10.26
N THR A 200 -3.69 -17.26 -11.48
CA THR A 200 -3.19 -17.92 -12.70
C THR A 200 -1.79 -17.45 -13.07
N GLU A 201 -1.48 -16.16 -12.91
CA GLU A 201 -0.14 -15.62 -13.16
C GLU A 201 0.89 -16.20 -12.20
N ILE A 202 0.59 -16.26 -10.90
CA ILE A 202 1.45 -16.88 -9.89
C ILE A 202 1.68 -18.37 -10.21
N ALA A 203 0.62 -19.12 -10.53
CA ALA A 203 0.73 -20.51 -10.90
C ALA A 203 1.60 -20.72 -12.15
N ARG A 204 1.44 -19.84 -13.16
CA ARG A 204 2.26 -19.84 -14.36
C ARG A 204 3.73 -19.55 -14.05
N GLU A 205 4.02 -18.56 -13.23
CA GLU A 205 5.40 -18.27 -12.80
C GLU A 205 6.02 -19.44 -12.02
N MET A 206 5.26 -20.09 -11.14
CA MET A 206 5.72 -21.28 -10.41
C MET A 206 6.20 -22.37 -11.36
N VAL A 207 5.45 -22.62 -12.41
CA VAL A 207 5.73 -23.67 -13.39
C VAL A 207 6.83 -23.27 -14.37
N THR A 208 6.69 -22.06 -14.97
CA THR A 208 7.54 -21.68 -16.12
C THR A 208 8.81 -20.95 -15.75
N LYS A 209 8.80 -20.16 -14.68
CA LYS A 209 9.90 -19.28 -14.30
C LYS A 209 10.77 -19.85 -13.18
N TYR A 210 10.12 -20.41 -12.16
CA TYR A 210 10.80 -20.89 -10.96
C TYR A 210 11.06 -22.40 -10.95
N GLY A 211 10.50 -23.15 -11.92
CA GLY A 211 10.70 -24.59 -12.01
C GLY A 211 10.17 -25.37 -10.78
N PHE A 212 9.02 -24.94 -10.23
CA PHE A 212 8.42 -25.55 -9.04
C PHE A 212 7.47 -26.73 -9.35
N SER A 213 7.37 -27.13 -10.62
CA SER A 213 6.65 -28.37 -11.00
C SER A 213 7.55 -29.57 -10.83
N ASP A 214 7.07 -30.58 -10.10
CA ASP A 214 7.77 -31.85 -9.94
C ASP A 214 7.78 -32.65 -11.26
N LYS A 215 6.79 -32.43 -12.13
CA LYS A 215 6.65 -33.11 -13.42
C LYS A 215 7.57 -32.54 -14.50
N LEU A 216 7.63 -31.21 -14.58
CA LEU A 216 8.44 -30.49 -15.58
C LEU A 216 9.88 -30.26 -15.14
N GLY A 217 10.16 -30.43 -13.82
CA GLY A 217 11.48 -30.26 -13.25
C GLY A 217 11.94 -28.78 -13.15
N PRO A 218 13.18 -28.54 -12.70
CA PRO A 218 13.72 -27.21 -12.49
C PRO A 218 14.24 -26.60 -13.80
N VAL A 219 13.34 -26.44 -14.77
CA VAL A 219 13.60 -25.86 -16.09
C VAL A 219 12.89 -24.53 -16.23
N ASN A 220 13.57 -23.54 -16.80
CA ASN A 220 12.95 -22.25 -17.09
C ASN A 220 12.36 -22.26 -18.50
N TYR A 221 11.04 -22.22 -18.58
CA TYR A 221 10.24 -22.13 -19.82
C TYR A 221 9.71 -20.72 -20.08
N SER A 222 10.02 -19.75 -19.21
CA SER A 222 9.60 -18.36 -19.47
C SER A 222 10.29 -17.83 -20.72
N SER A 223 9.52 -17.18 -21.61
CA SER A 223 10.12 -16.38 -22.66
C SER A 223 10.87 -15.22 -22.02
N ALA A 224 12.13 -15.00 -22.39
CA ALA A 224 12.84 -13.80 -22.01
C ALA A 224 12.04 -12.61 -22.59
N ASP A 225 11.54 -11.74 -21.71
CA ASP A 225 10.97 -10.45 -22.08
C ASP A 225 12.11 -9.52 -22.55
N GLU A 226 12.75 -9.84 -23.68
CA GLU A 226 13.54 -8.87 -24.40
C GLU A 226 12.57 -7.95 -25.16
N VAL A 227 12.17 -6.89 -24.49
CA VAL A 227 11.44 -5.78 -25.11
C VAL A 227 12.39 -5.03 -26.04
N PHE A 228 12.57 -5.56 -27.26
CA PHE A 228 13.20 -4.83 -28.34
C PHE A 228 12.13 -3.96 -29.03
N LEU A 229 12.26 -2.65 -28.89
CA LEU A 229 11.45 -1.65 -29.55
C LEU A 229 11.47 -1.82 -31.07
N GLY A 230 10.33 -2.09 -31.67
CA GLY A 230 10.10 -1.80 -33.08
C GLY A 230 9.75 -2.94 -34.03
N LYS A 231 9.42 -4.14 -33.55
CA LYS A 231 8.78 -5.17 -34.39
C LYS A 231 7.70 -5.90 -33.61
N ASP A 232 6.57 -6.19 -34.26
CA ASP A 232 5.54 -7.12 -33.77
C ASP A 232 6.19 -8.49 -33.52
N PHE A 233 6.54 -8.75 -32.26
CA PHE A 233 7.04 -10.06 -31.89
C PHE A 233 5.85 -10.90 -31.41
N SER A 234 5.45 -11.82 -32.27
CA SER A 234 4.83 -13.05 -31.81
C SER A 234 5.79 -13.68 -30.79
N THR A 235 5.37 -13.75 -29.53
CA THR A 235 6.05 -14.48 -28.46
C THR A 235 6.28 -15.91 -28.95
N ARG A 236 7.47 -16.20 -29.51
CA ARG A 236 7.79 -17.56 -29.93
C ARG A 236 7.98 -18.38 -28.67
N LYS A 237 7.10 -19.34 -28.46
CA LYS A 237 7.28 -20.38 -27.45
C LYS A 237 8.64 -21.06 -27.71
N ASN A 238 9.50 -21.10 -26.70
CA ASN A 238 10.82 -21.76 -26.79
C ASN A 238 10.73 -23.25 -26.47
N TYR A 239 9.54 -23.86 -26.49
CA TYR A 239 9.27 -25.25 -26.13
C TYR A 239 8.21 -25.87 -27.05
N SER A 240 8.16 -27.20 -27.09
CA SER A 240 7.23 -27.96 -27.93
C SER A 240 5.77 -27.80 -27.49
N GLU A 241 4.83 -28.15 -28.37
CA GLU A 241 3.40 -28.15 -28.04
C GLU A 241 3.08 -29.21 -26.96
N GLU A 242 3.84 -30.27 -26.85
CA GLU A 242 3.73 -31.26 -25.78
C GLU A 242 4.04 -30.64 -24.41
N ILE A 243 5.16 -29.92 -24.28
CA ILE A 243 5.52 -29.18 -23.06
C ILE A 243 4.49 -28.08 -22.77
N ALA A 244 3.96 -27.37 -23.79
CA ALA A 244 2.90 -26.40 -23.59
C ALA A 244 1.66 -27.03 -22.95
N SER A 245 1.25 -28.21 -23.42
CA SER A 245 0.11 -28.95 -22.85
C SER A 245 0.38 -29.37 -21.40
N GLU A 246 1.62 -29.79 -21.09
CA GLU A 246 2.00 -30.13 -19.71
C GLU A 246 2.03 -28.91 -18.79
N ILE A 247 2.51 -27.76 -19.26
CA ILE A 247 2.46 -26.49 -18.52
C ILE A 247 1.01 -26.12 -18.20
N ASP A 248 0.11 -26.19 -19.18
CA ASP A 248 -1.31 -25.88 -19.00
C ASP A 248 -1.99 -26.85 -18.02
N ALA A 249 -1.61 -28.13 -18.04
CA ALA A 249 -2.10 -29.13 -17.09
C ALA A 249 -1.62 -28.85 -15.66
N GLU A 250 -0.32 -28.53 -15.49
CA GLU A 250 0.25 -28.22 -14.17
C GLU A 250 -0.36 -26.93 -13.57
N ILE A 251 -0.55 -25.87 -14.37
CA ILE A 251 -1.22 -24.65 -13.92
C ILE A 251 -2.64 -24.98 -13.45
N ARG A 252 -3.39 -25.77 -14.20
CA ARG A 252 -4.74 -26.19 -13.82
C ARG A 252 -4.73 -26.97 -12.51
N ASN A 253 -3.83 -27.93 -12.36
CA ASN A 253 -3.70 -28.72 -11.14
C ASN A 253 -3.41 -27.85 -9.91
N ILE A 254 -2.50 -26.88 -10.04
CA ILE A 254 -2.19 -25.92 -8.96
C ILE A 254 -3.42 -25.13 -8.55
N ILE A 255 -4.17 -24.61 -9.53
CA ILE A 255 -5.39 -23.84 -9.25
C ILE A 255 -6.49 -24.71 -8.62
N GLU A 256 -6.70 -25.94 -9.10
CA GLU A 256 -7.69 -26.87 -8.55
C GLU A 256 -7.33 -27.31 -7.13
N GLU A 257 -6.06 -27.57 -6.86
CA GLU A 257 -5.57 -27.87 -5.50
C GLU A 257 -5.79 -26.68 -4.56
N ALA A 258 -5.42 -25.48 -5.00
CA ALA A 258 -5.61 -24.27 -4.22
C ALA A 258 -7.10 -23.98 -3.94
N TYR A 259 -7.96 -24.17 -4.96
CA TYR A 259 -9.39 -24.01 -4.82
C TYR A 259 -9.98 -24.98 -3.78
N THR A 260 -9.59 -26.25 -3.85
CA THR A 260 -10.01 -27.29 -2.90
C THR A 260 -9.55 -26.96 -1.47
N ASN A 261 -8.33 -26.44 -1.32
CA ASN A 261 -7.81 -26.02 -0.02
C ASN A 261 -8.60 -24.82 0.54
N ALA A 262 -8.90 -23.81 -0.29
CA ALA A 262 -9.74 -22.68 0.11
C ALA A 262 -11.15 -23.14 0.53
N GLU A 263 -11.77 -24.06 -0.22
CA GLU A 263 -13.09 -24.64 0.09
C GLU A 263 -13.09 -25.38 1.44
N LYS A 264 -12.03 -26.16 1.70
CA LYS A 264 -11.86 -26.86 2.98
C LYS A 264 -11.74 -25.89 4.15
N ILE A 265 -10.90 -24.85 4.03
CA ILE A 265 -10.71 -23.83 5.05
C ILE A 265 -12.03 -23.09 5.33
N LEU A 266 -12.72 -22.62 4.30
CA LEU A 266 -13.96 -21.86 4.49
C LEU A 266 -15.14 -22.70 5.00
N ASN A 267 -15.15 -24.01 4.76
CA ASN A 267 -16.12 -24.92 5.39
C ASN A 267 -15.80 -25.09 6.88
N GLU A 268 -14.52 -25.18 7.26
CA GLU A 268 -14.07 -25.30 8.65
C GLU A 268 -14.43 -24.03 9.46
N TYR A 269 -14.24 -22.85 8.86
CA TYR A 269 -14.50 -21.54 9.49
C TYR A 269 -15.80 -20.87 9.00
N SER A 270 -16.84 -21.67 8.72
CA SER A 270 -18.08 -21.16 8.12
C SER A 270 -18.87 -20.22 9.05
N GLU A 271 -18.79 -20.41 10.37
CA GLU A 271 -19.41 -19.52 11.35
C GLU A 271 -18.66 -18.19 11.44
N GLU A 272 -17.32 -18.22 11.46
CA GLU A 272 -16.48 -17.02 11.45
C GLU A 272 -16.69 -16.23 10.15
N LEU A 273 -16.84 -16.91 9.01
CA LEU A 273 -17.15 -16.29 7.73
C LEU A 273 -18.44 -15.47 7.81
N LYS A 274 -19.48 -16.04 8.41
CA LYS A 274 -20.77 -15.36 8.59
C LYS A 274 -20.62 -14.14 9.53
N ILE A 275 -20.00 -14.33 10.69
CA ILE A 275 -19.79 -13.25 11.67
C ILE A 275 -19.05 -12.08 11.06
N ILE A 276 -17.91 -12.34 10.38
CA ILE A 276 -17.09 -11.30 9.78
C ILE A 276 -17.83 -10.59 8.63
N ALA A 277 -18.55 -11.34 7.77
CA ALA A 277 -19.32 -10.75 6.69
C ALA A 277 -20.46 -9.87 7.20
N GLU A 278 -21.20 -10.30 8.23
CA GLU A 278 -22.27 -9.53 8.87
C GLU A 278 -21.70 -8.28 9.56
N SER A 279 -20.58 -8.38 10.26
CA SER A 279 -19.89 -7.22 10.84
C SER A 279 -19.43 -6.22 9.77
N LEU A 280 -18.95 -6.68 8.61
CA LEU A 280 -18.60 -5.81 7.49
C LEU A 280 -19.81 -5.10 6.87
N LEU A 281 -20.99 -5.72 6.87
CA LEU A 281 -22.22 -5.06 6.38
C LEU A 281 -22.63 -3.87 7.25
N GLU A 282 -22.32 -3.91 8.54
CA GLU A 282 -22.65 -2.85 9.49
C GLU A 282 -21.54 -1.83 9.64
N ALA A 283 -20.31 -2.28 9.89
CA ALA A 283 -19.16 -1.40 10.12
C ALA A 283 -18.48 -0.90 8.83
N GLU A 284 -18.77 -1.50 7.67
CA GLU A 284 -18.17 -1.24 6.34
C GLU A 284 -16.64 -1.49 6.27
N THR A 285 -15.92 -1.37 7.37
CA THR A 285 -14.47 -1.56 7.46
C THR A 285 -14.11 -2.18 8.80
N LEU A 286 -13.21 -3.16 8.77
CA LEU A 286 -12.60 -3.78 9.95
C LEU A 286 -11.08 -3.62 9.85
N ASP A 287 -10.46 -3.18 10.93
CA ASP A 287 -9.01 -3.24 11.05
C ASP A 287 -8.53 -4.65 11.43
N GLY A 288 -7.20 -4.86 11.42
CA GLY A 288 -6.63 -6.18 11.69
C GLY A 288 -6.86 -6.67 13.13
N GLU A 289 -6.98 -5.77 14.11
CA GLU A 289 -7.24 -6.10 15.52
C GLU A 289 -8.70 -6.51 15.71
N GLN A 290 -9.63 -5.72 15.20
CA GLN A 290 -11.07 -5.99 15.20
C GLN A 290 -11.38 -7.33 14.50
N PHE A 291 -10.75 -7.57 13.34
CA PHE A 291 -10.87 -8.85 12.64
C PHE A 291 -10.36 -10.02 13.49
N GLU A 292 -9.19 -9.92 14.12
CA GLU A 292 -8.63 -11.00 14.94
C GLU A 292 -9.48 -11.26 16.20
N GLU A 293 -10.05 -10.22 16.82
CA GLU A 293 -10.94 -10.35 17.97
C GLU A 293 -12.26 -11.06 17.60
N LEU A 294 -12.85 -10.72 16.44
CA LEU A 294 -14.04 -11.41 15.91
C LEU A 294 -13.72 -12.86 15.53
N PHE A 295 -12.62 -13.09 14.81
CA PHE A 295 -12.20 -14.41 14.38
C PHE A 295 -11.95 -15.35 15.55
N THR A 296 -11.33 -14.84 16.62
CA THR A 296 -11.06 -15.61 17.85
C THR A 296 -12.23 -15.64 18.82
N ARG A 297 -13.37 -15.01 18.48
CA ARG A 297 -14.57 -14.87 19.33
C ARG A 297 -14.31 -14.22 20.67
N ARG A 298 -13.32 -13.33 20.76
CA ARG A 298 -13.06 -12.48 21.93
C ARG A 298 -14.00 -11.28 21.99
N MET A 299 -14.60 -10.94 20.85
CA MET A 299 -15.54 -9.85 20.69
C MET A 299 -16.75 -10.35 19.87
N THR A 300 -17.94 -9.87 20.20
CA THR A 300 -19.13 -10.08 19.38
C THR A 300 -19.36 -8.91 18.40
N PRO A 301 -20.16 -9.09 17.34
CA PRO A 301 -20.48 -7.98 16.44
C PRO A 301 -21.08 -6.76 17.16
N GLU A 302 -21.94 -6.97 18.15
CA GLU A 302 -22.56 -5.88 18.91
C GLU A 302 -21.51 -5.09 19.72
N GLN A 303 -20.59 -5.79 20.40
CA GLN A 303 -19.49 -5.16 21.13
C GLN A 303 -18.53 -4.39 20.21
N LEU A 304 -18.33 -4.88 19.00
CA LEU A 304 -17.55 -4.16 17.98
C LEU A 304 -18.20 -2.82 17.63
N LEU A 305 -19.51 -2.81 17.39
CA LEU A 305 -20.23 -1.59 17.03
C LEU A 305 -20.19 -0.56 18.17
N GLU A 306 -20.41 -1.00 19.41
CA GLU A 306 -20.26 -0.13 20.59
C GLU A 306 -18.86 0.48 20.68
N LYS A 307 -17.82 -0.33 20.42
CA LYS A 307 -16.41 0.14 20.43
C LYS A 307 -16.16 1.18 19.35
N ILE A 308 -16.62 0.95 18.11
CA ILE A 308 -16.50 1.90 17.01
C ILE A 308 -17.22 3.22 17.32
N GLU A 309 -18.45 3.15 17.82
CA GLU A 309 -19.20 4.36 18.19
C GLU A 309 -18.52 5.17 19.29
N ASP A 310 -17.90 4.50 20.28
CA ASP A 310 -17.17 5.17 21.35
C ASP A 310 -15.87 5.80 20.85
N GLU A 311 -15.14 5.14 19.95
CA GLU A 311 -13.93 5.68 19.31
C GLU A 311 -14.26 6.91 18.46
N GLU A 312 -15.33 6.87 17.66
CA GLU A 312 -15.80 8.01 16.86
C GLU A 312 -16.18 9.21 17.74
N LYS A 313 -16.89 8.97 18.86
CA LYS A 313 -17.22 10.03 19.82
C LYS A 313 -15.98 10.67 20.45
N GLN A 314 -15.00 9.87 20.83
CA GLN A 314 -13.74 10.36 21.38
C GLN A 314 -12.97 11.22 20.37
N ILE A 315 -12.90 10.79 19.10
CA ILE A 315 -12.26 11.56 18.03
C ILE A 315 -12.99 12.89 17.80
N LEU A 316 -14.32 12.89 17.78
CA LEU A 316 -15.12 14.11 17.62
C LEU A 316 -14.91 15.09 18.77
N GLU A 317 -14.91 14.60 20.02
CA GLU A 317 -14.65 15.43 21.21
C GLU A 317 -13.23 16.01 21.21
N MET A 318 -12.25 15.22 20.79
CA MET A 318 -10.85 15.65 20.71
C MET A 318 -10.67 16.73 19.65
N ASN A 319 -11.26 16.54 18.47
CA ASN A 319 -11.23 17.52 17.39
C ASN A 319 -11.96 18.82 17.78
N ALA A 320 -13.08 18.75 18.52
CA ALA A 320 -13.79 19.90 19.02
C ALA A 320 -12.97 20.71 20.05
N LYS A 321 -12.24 20.02 20.94
CA LYS A 321 -11.33 20.68 21.90
C LYS A 321 -10.17 21.37 21.19
N GLU A 322 -9.54 20.72 20.20
CA GLU A 322 -8.46 21.33 19.42
C GLU A 322 -8.94 22.55 18.61
N ALA A 323 -10.16 22.48 18.07
CA ALA A 323 -10.77 23.61 17.39
C ALA A 323 -11.02 24.79 18.33
N ALA A 324 -11.58 24.53 19.54
CA ALA A 324 -11.84 25.55 20.55
C ALA A 324 -10.55 26.18 21.07
N GLU A 325 -9.51 25.41 21.35
CA GLU A 325 -8.19 25.93 21.72
C GLU A 325 -7.59 26.80 20.62
N THR A 326 -7.84 26.44 19.36
CA THR A 326 -7.43 27.23 18.19
C THR A 326 -8.09 28.58 18.15
N GLU A 327 -9.39 28.62 18.32
CA GLU A 327 -10.18 29.84 18.30
C GLU A 327 -9.77 30.76 19.46
N MET A 328 -9.51 30.18 20.63
CA MET A 328 -9.00 30.92 21.79
C MET A 328 -7.61 31.53 21.54
N LEU A 329 -6.68 30.78 20.92
CA LEU A 329 -5.34 31.28 20.60
C LEU A 329 -5.38 32.40 19.53
N LEU A 330 -6.25 32.27 18.54
CA LEU A 330 -6.45 33.30 17.50
C LEU A 330 -7.15 34.56 18.04
N SER A 331 -7.87 34.44 19.16
CA SER A 331 -8.56 35.60 19.81
C SER A 331 -7.66 36.37 20.78
N LEU A 332 -6.47 35.86 21.11
CA LEU A 332 -5.50 36.58 21.92
C LEU A 332 -4.96 37.78 21.13
N PRO A 333 -4.95 39.01 21.70
CA PRO A 333 -4.37 40.16 21.03
C PRO A 333 -2.88 39.90 20.77
N GLU A 334 -2.43 40.19 19.54
CA GLU A 334 -1.00 40.19 19.23
C GLU A 334 -0.30 41.13 20.23
N GLU A 335 0.57 40.57 21.07
CA GLU A 335 1.52 41.37 21.85
C GLU A 335 2.32 42.18 20.83
N LYS A 336 2.04 43.48 20.75
CA LYS A 336 2.91 44.40 20.05
C LYS A 336 4.25 44.36 20.74
N ASP A 337 5.25 43.82 20.08
CA ASP A 337 6.64 43.98 20.45
C ASP A 337 6.90 45.44 20.65
N GLY A 338 7.01 45.84 21.93
CA GLY A 338 7.26 47.18 22.37
C GLY A 338 8.72 47.54 22.14
N ASP A 339 8.87 48.69 21.55
CA ASP A 339 10.02 49.62 21.70
C ASP A 339 11.42 49.03 21.47
N GLU A 340 11.87 49.19 20.23
CA GLU A 340 13.31 49.41 20.01
C GLU A 340 13.75 50.68 20.73
N PRO A 341 14.82 50.68 21.56
CA PRO A 341 15.34 51.91 22.12
C PRO A 341 16.01 52.74 21.04
N GLU A 342 15.52 53.95 20.87
CA GLU A 342 16.16 55.00 20.09
C GLU A 342 17.63 55.16 20.52
N ASN A 343 18.56 54.80 19.67
CA ASN A 343 19.97 55.19 19.82
C ASN A 343 20.16 56.64 19.38
N GLU A 344 20.33 57.51 20.35
CA GLU A 344 20.81 58.88 20.14
C GLU A 344 22.20 58.86 19.45
N ASP A 345 22.23 59.49 18.30
CA ASP A 345 23.41 59.71 17.46
C ASP A 345 24.19 60.91 18.04
N GLU A 346 25.33 60.64 18.66
CA GLU A 346 26.35 61.68 18.86
C GLU A 346 27.44 61.60 17.80
N GLY A 347 27.46 62.63 17.01
CA GLY A 347 28.33 62.80 15.88
C GLY A 347 29.83 62.85 16.19
N SER A 348 30.62 62.37 15.28
CA SER A 348 32.01 62.81 15.10
C SER A 348 32.39 62.76 13.62
N LYS A 349 32.82 63.96 13.20
CA LYS A 349 33.35 64.32 11.89
C LYS A 349 34.64 63.58 11.56
N GLY A 350 34.87 63.25 10.28
CA GLY A 350 36.27 63.24 9.82
C GLY A 350 36.59 62.37 8.60
N GLN A 351 36.62 63.03 7.44
CA GLN A 351 37.59 62.83 6.33
C GLN A 351 37.57 61.56 5.46
N ALA A 352 37.14 61.73 4.22
CA ALA A 352 37.70 61.08 3.04
C ALA A 352 39.09 61.72 2.71
N PRO A 353 39.94 61.25 1.78
CA PRO A 353 39.67 60.41 0.60
C PRO A 353 40.79 59.39 0.26
N GLY A 354 40.61 58.57 -0.76
CA GLY A 354 41.68 57.82 -1.38
C GLY A 354 41.22 56.92 -2.55
N LYS A 355 41.29 57.46 -3.74
CA LYS A 355 41.28 56.76 -5.02
C LYS A 355 42.53 55.91 -5.19
N TYR A 356 42.40 54.82 -5.94
CA TYR A 356 43.35 54.17 -6.89
C TYR A 356 42.90 52.70 -6.95
N GLY A 357 42.73 52.01 -8.07
CA GLY A 357 43.27 52.17 -9.42
C GLY A 357 43.12 50.79 -10.03
N ASP A 358 42.60 50.75 -11.11
CA ASP A 358 42.49 49.93 -12.29
C ASP A 358 43.69 48.97 -12.54
N GLU A 359 43.45 47.99 -13.32
CA GLU A 359 44.28 47.06 -14.12
C GLU A 359 44.03 45.59 -13.71
N GLY A 360 43.56 44.68 -14.54
CA GLY A 360 43.79 44.53 -15.94
C GLY A 360 44.39 43.14 -16.22
N ARG A 361 43.82 42.44 -17.25
CA ARG A 361 44.36 41.28 -17.98
C ARG A 361 44.12 39.88 -17.40
N SER A 362 43.39 39.10 -18.11
CA SER A 362 43.59 38.42 -19.42
C SER A 362 44.26 37.06 -19.33
N ALA A 363 43.53 36.12 -19.88
CA ALA A 363 43.95 35.08 -20.84
C ALA A 363 44.39 33.68 -20.35
N THR A 364 43.69 32.74 -20.93
CA THR A 364 44.16 31.49 -21.60
C THR A 364 44.65 30.31 -20.77
N ARG A 365 43.92 29.27 -20.75
CA ARG A 365 43.96 28.07 -21.61
C ARG A 365 42.84 27.08 -21.25
#